data_ffdb64bd80f125cce81a9d6c0cfa3be1
#
_entry.id   ffdb64bd80f125cce81a9d6c0cfa3be1
#
_cell.length_a   1.000
_cell.length_b   1.000
_cell.length_c   1.000
_cell.angle_alpha   90.00
_cell.angle_beta   90.00
_cell.angle_gamma   90.00
#
_symmetry.space_group_name_H-M   'P 1'
#
loop_
_entity.id
_entity.type
_entity.pdbx_description
1 polymer ?
#
loop_
_entity_poly.entity_id
_entity_poly.type
_entity_poly.pdbx_seq_one_letter_code
_entity_poly.pdbx_strand_id
1 'polypeptide(L)'
;LSVEYQLIANPASTKQVTTLAQQSVWPLYVDADRFVVPVPFGQVTVTGGLWRERMDVNRTSSLPHVWRRCESSTKANGESSRRLDNFAKAAGQMKGGFTGTFFNDSDVYKIIEGTANSLQNHPDPELEAYTDRVIDLIAAAQWDDGYLFTFYSLPKRRPEARWSNVG
;
A
#
# COMPACT_ATOMS: atom_id res chain seq x y z
N LEU A 1 6.89 32.20 1.32
CA LEU A 1 7.47 30.84 1.39
C LEU A 1 7.59 30.33 -0.03
N SER A 2 8.79 30.50 -0.63
CA SER A 2 9.11 29.91 -1.93
C SER A 2 9.50 28.46 -1.70
N VAL A 3 8.80 27.55 -2.36
CA VAL A 3 9.20 26.14 -2.44
C VAL A 3 10.09 26.03 -3.67
N GLU A 4 11.39 25.82 -3.49
CA GLU A 4 12.29 25.54 -4.59
C GLU A 4 12.18 24.04 -4.94
N TYR A 5 11.77 23.76 -6.16
CA TYR A 5 11.84 22.43 -6.73
C TYR A 5 13.07 22.36 -7.63
N GLN A 6 14.04 21.50 -7.32
CA GLN A 6 15.10 21.17 -8.26
C GLN A 6 14.68 19.97 -9.09
N LEU A 7 14.42 20.20 -10.37
CA LEU A 7 14.26 19.14 -11.36
C LEU A 7 15.65 18.66 -11.76
N ILE A 8 16.05 17.49 -11.31
CA ILE A 8 17.26 16.83 -11.80
C ILE A 8 16.87 16.07 -13.06
N ALA A 9 16.91 16.73 -14.21
CA ALA A 9 16.76 16.09 -15.51
C ALA A 9 18.02 15.29 -15.82
N ASN A 10 17.92 13.97 -15.81
CA ASN A 10 18.96 13.10 -16.34
C ASN A 10 18.77 12.97 -17.86
N PRO A 11 19.66 13.51 -18.71
CA PRO A 11 19.48 13.53 -20.17
C PRO A 11 19.48 12.13 -20.82
N ALA A 12 19.88 11.08 -20.10
CA ALA A 12 19.79 9.70 -20.58
C ALA A 12 18.37 9.11 -20.46
N SER A 13 17.43 9.80 -19.80
CA SER A 13 16.12 9.24 -19.44
C SER A 13 15.01 9.53 -20.45
N THR A 14 15.22 10.42 -21.41
CA THR A 14 14.13 10.82 -22.33
C THR A 14 13.58 9.64 -23.15
N LYS A 15 14.43 8.67 -23.52
CA LYS A 15 13.98 7.44 -24.19
C LYS A 15 13.33 6.44 -23.23
N GLN A 16 13.76 6.40 -21.96
CA GLN A 16 13.15 5.53 -20.92
C GLN A 16 11.80 6.08 -20.45
N VAL A 17 11.63 7.39 -20.38
CA VAL A 17 10.35 8.02 -20.00
C VAL A 17 9.24 7.63 -20.97
N THR A 18 9.52 7.57 -22.27
CA THR A 18 8.53 7.13 -23.27
C THR A 18 8.16 5.66 -23.08
N THR A 19 9.11 4.80 -22.68
CA THR A 19 8.87 3.37 -22.47
C THR A 19 8.13 3.10 -21.14
N LEU A 20 8.42 3.86 -20.08
CA LEU A 20 7.76 3.75 -18.79
C LEU A 20 6.33 4.33 -18.82
N ALA A 21 6.09 5.41 -19.58
CA ALA A 21 4.74 5.95 -19.78
C ALA A 21 3.83 4.96 -20.53
N GLN A 22 4.39 4.08 -21.36
CA GLN A 22 3.64 3.01 -22.04
C GLN A 22 3.34 1.81 -21.11
N GLN A 23 4.02 1.70 -19.97
CA GLN A 23 3.82 0.63 -18.98
C GLN A 23 2.97 1.07 -17.78
N SER A 24 2.58 2.34 -17.68
CA SER A 24 1.68 2.79 -16.60
C SER A 24 0.28 2.22 -16.81
N VAL A 25 -0.20 1.46 -15.86
CA VAL A 25 -1.52 0.80 -15.83
C VAL A 25 -2.67 1.82 -15.78
N TRP A 26 -2.37 3.09 -15.58
CA TRP A 26 -3.33 4.18 -15.60
C TRP A 26 -3.29 4.87 -16.97
N PRO A 27 -4.43 4.91 -17.69
CA PRO A 27 -4.51 5.77 -18.86
C PRO A 27 -4.31 7.21 -18.37
N LEU A 28 -3.13 7.74 -18.60
CA LEU A 28 -2.92 9.18 -18.55
C LEU A 28 -3.89 9.77 -19.57
N TYR A 29 -4.94 10.43 -19.09
CA TYR A 29 -5.79 11.25 -19.92
C TYR A 29 -4.91 12.40 -20.44
N VAL A 30 -4.24 12.15 -21.54
CA VAL A 30 -3.58 13.19 -22.29
C VAL A 30 -4.70 13.85 -23.10
N ASP A 31 -5.21 14.96 -22.57
CA ASP A 31 -6.03 15.85 -23.38
C ASP A 31 -5.17 16.25 -24.58
N ALA A 32 -5.63 15.90 -25.78
CA ALA A 32 -4.85 16.06 -27.03
C ALA A 32 -4.40 17.52 -27.26
N ASP A 33 -4.99 18.47 -26.57
CA ASP A 33 -4.70 19.91 -26.64
C ASP A 33 -3.76 20.42 -25.53
N ARG A 34 -3.33 19.57 -24.61
CA ARG A 34 -2.43 19.97 -23.51
C ARG A 34 -1.20 19.08 -23.45
N PHE A 35 -0.06 19.58 -23.93
CA PHE A 35 1.25 18.93 -23.80
C PHE A 35 1.80 19.00 -22.37
N VAL A 36 1.06 18.48 -21.39
CA VAL A 36 1.54 18.35 -20.02
C VAL A 36 1.95 16.90 -19.79
N VAL A 37 3.24 16.65 -19.72
CA VAL A 37 3.78 15.33 -19.35
C VAL A 37 4.01 15.34 -17.84
N PRO A 38 3.30 14.51 -17.05
CA PRO A 38 3.54 14.42 -15.62
C PRO A 38 4.94 13.87 -15.34
N VAL A 39 5.67 14.53 -14.47
CA VAL A 39 6.96 14.03 -13.98
C VAL A 39 6.67 12.88 -13.01
N PRO A 40 7.27 11.69 -13.21
CA PRO A 40 7.16 10.61 -12.24
C PRO A 40 7.60 11.09 -10.85
N PHE A 41 6.79 10.86 -9.82
CA PHE A 41 7.08 11.42 -8.49
C PHE A 41 8.38 10.90 -7.88
N GLY A 42 8.86 9.70 -8.25
CA GLY A 42 10.19 9.20 -7.89
C GLY A 42 11.36 10.00 -8.47
N GLN A 43 11.09 10.90 -9.43
CA GLN A 43 12.07 11.85 -9.98
C GLN A 43 11.98 13.24 -9.30
N VAL A 44 11.07 13.41 -8.35
CA VAL A 44 10.86 14.66 -7.62
C VAL A 44 11.44 14.51 -6.22
N THR A 45 12.40 15.36 -5.88
CA THR A 45 12.98 15.40 -4.54
C THR A 45 12.51 16.65 -3.81
N VAL A 46 11.89 16.49 -2.65
CA VAL A 46 11.52 17.60 -1.77
C VAL A 46 12.71 17.91 -0.86
N THR A 47 13.36 19.05 -1.10
CA THR A 47 14.63 19.40 -0.45
C THR A 47 14.46 20.18 0.85
N GLY A 48 13.28 20.76 1.13
CA GLY A 48 13.07 21.54 2.34
C GLY A 48 11.62 21.95 2.61
N GLY A 49 11.44 22.73 3.68
CA GLY A 49 10.17 23.26 4.12
C GLY A 49 9.23 22.23 4.74
N LEU A 50 7.98 22.63 4.94
CA LEU A 50 6.96 21.83 5.62
C LEU A 50 6.82 20.41 5.06
N TRP A 51 6.86 20.26 3.74
CA TRP A 51 6.66 18.95 3.11
C TRP A 51 7.81 17.99 3.38
N ARG A 52 9.05 18.46 3.41
CA ARG A 52 10.20 17.62 3.77
C ARG A 52 10.05 17.07 5.19
N GLU A 53 9.71 17.92 6.14
CA GLU A 53 9.48 17.52 7.52
C GLU A 53 8.33 16.51 7.63
N ARG A 54 7.24 16.72 6.91
CA ARG A 54 6.09 15.81 6.89
C ARG A 54 6.43 14.45 6.28
N MET A 55 7.20 14.42 5.21
CA MET A 55 7.68 13.18 4.60
C MET A 55 8.59 12.40 5.56
N ASP A 56 9.49 13.09 6.26
CA ASP A 56 10.38 12.46 7.23
C ASP A 56 9.59 11.89 8.43
N VAL A 57 8.63 12.63 8.98
CA VAL A 57 7.75 12.14 10.04
C VAL A 57 6.92 10.95 9.56
N ASN A 58 6.38 11.01 8.35
CA ASN A 58 5.63 9.88 7.79
C ASN A 58 6.47 8.62 7.71
N ARG A 59 7.67 8.72 7.15
CA ARG A 59 8.60 7.61 6.98
C ARG A 59 9.09 7.04 8.33
N THR A 60 9.52 7.92 9.24
CA THR A 60 10.22 7.50 10.48
C THR A 60 9.29 7.19 11.64
N SER A 61 8.06 7.68 11.61
CA SER A 61 7.12 7.56 12.73
C SER A 61 5.76 6.98 12.33
N SER A 62 5.11 7.55 11.31
CA SER A 62 3.73 7.17 10.97
C SER A 62 3.66 5.76 10.39
N LEU A 63 4.44 5.45 9.36
CA LEU A 63 4.44 4.12 8.73
C LEU A 63 4.81 3.01 9.71
N PRO A 64 5.92 3.10 10.50
CA PRO A 64 6.23 2.08 11.50
C PRO A 64 5.13 1.94 12.57
N HIS A 65 4.50 3.05 12.96
CA HIS A 65 3.39 3.00 13.93
C HIS A 65 2.20 2.25 13.36
N VAL A 66 1.79 2.55 12.13
CA VAL A 66 0.60 1.93 11.52
C VAL A 66 0.83 0.45 11.24
N TRP A 67 2.03 0.04 10.80
CA TRP A 67 2.39 -1.36 10.66
C TRP A 67 2.28 -2.12 11.99
N ARG A 68 2.86 -1.60 13.08
CA ARG A 68 2.71 -2.19 14.41
C ARG A 68 1.24 -2.31 14.83
N ARG A 69 0.37 -1.37 14.42
CA ARG A 69 -1.07 -1.44 14.68
C ARG A 69 -1.76 -2.56 13.93
N CYS A 70 -1.30 -2.92 12.75
CA CYS A 70 -1.82 -4.05 11.97
C CYS A 70 -1.43 -5.41 12.57
N GLU A 71 -0.23 -5.51 13.14
CA GLU A 71 0.30 -6.73 13.77
C GLU A 71 -0.16 -6.89 15.22
N SER A 72 -0.30 -5.78 15.94
CA SER A 72 -0.53 -5.82 17.38
C SER A 72 -1.83 -6.51 17.76
N SER A 73 -1.76 -7.37 18.75
CA SER A 73 -2.90 -7.89 19.48
C SER A 73 -3.52 -6.85 20.42
N THR A 74 -2.84 -5.72 20.64
CA THR A 74 -3.29 -4.66 21.54
C THR A 74 -4.15 -3.67 20.77
N LYS A 75 -5.39 -3.51 21.17
CA LYS A 75 -6.30 -2.49 20.66
C LYS A 75 -5.83 -1.11 21.10
N ALA A 76 -6.07 -0.06 20.32
CA ALA A 76 -5.88 1.32 20.78
C ALA A 76 -6.74 1.63 22.03
N ASN A 77 -7.86 0.90 22.19
CA ASN A 77 -8.80 0.96 23.31
C ASN A 77 -8.84 -0.38 24.06
N GLY A 78 -7.77 -1.15 24.08
CA GLY A 78 -7.78 -2.53 24.54
C GLY A 78 -8.30 -3.53 23.50
N GLU A 79 -8.54 -3.16 22.23
CA GLU A 79 -9.05 -4.04 21.16
C GLU A 79 -7.96 -4.54 20.22
N SER A 80 -7.99 -5.87 19.95
CA SER A 80 -7.04 -6.49 19.00
C SER A 80 -7.28 -6.04 17.58
N SER A 81 -6.26 -5.54 16.90
CA SER A 81 -6.36 -5.16 15.49
C SER A 81 -5.91 -6.24 14.52
N ARG A 82 -5.18 -7.22 14.94
CA ARG A 82 -4.72 -8.47 14.27
C ARG A 82 -5.12 -8.65 12.79
N ARG A 83 -4.92 -7.60 11.98
CA ARG A 83 -5.35 -7.61 10.58
C ARG A 83 -4.57 -8.62 9.77
N LEU A 84 -3.26 -8.71 9.99
CA LEU A 84 -2.41 -9.69 9.30
C LEU A 84 -2.74 -11.13 9.70
N ASP A 85 -3.20 -11.35 10.94
CA ASP A 85 -3.68 -12.68 11.36
C ASP A 85 -4.88 -13.15 10.52
N ASN A 86 -5.75 -12.24 10.07
CA ASN A 86 -6.89 -12.61 9.23
C ASN A 86 -6.44 -13.15 7.87
N PHE A 87 -5.42 -12.52 7.26
CA PHE A 87 -4.82 -13.04 6.03
C PHE A 87 -4.13 -14.39 6.28
N ALA A 88 -3.38 -14.54 7.37
CA ALA A 88 -2.74 -15.81 7.72
C ALA A 88 -3.75 -16.94 7.94
N LYS A 89 -4.91 -16.62 8.54
CA LYS A 89 -6.00 -17.58 8.72
C LYS A 89 -6.68 -17.91 7.39
N ALA A 90 -6.92 -16.93 6.53
CA ALA A 90 -7.50 -17.14 5.21
C ALA A 90 -6.56 -17.97 4.30
N ALA A 91 -5.26 -17.76 4.42
CA ALA A 91 -4.22 -18.57 3.76
C ALA A 91 -4.02 -19.97 4.37
N GLY A 92 -4.75 -20.32 5.44
CA GLY A 92 -4.58 -21.62 6.12
C GLY A 92 -3.31 -21.74 6.97
N GLN A 93 -2.54 -20.69 7.12
CA GLN A 93 -1.27 -20.68 7.88
C GLN A 93 -1.51 -20.50 9.40
N MET A 94 -2.70 -20.07 9.79
CA MET A 94 -3.10 -19.88 11.18
C MET A 94 -4.51 -20.41 11.41
N LYS A 95 -4.76 -21.00 12.60
CA LYS A 95 -6.11 -21.42 13.00
C LYS A 95 -6.87 -20.28 13.68
N GLY A 96 -8.18 -20.25 13.51
CA GLY A 96 -9.06 -19.32 14.21
C GLY A 96 -10.11 -18.67 13.33
N GLY A 97 -11.00 -17.87 13.93
CA GLY A 97 -12.00 -17.10 13.24
C GLY A 97 -11.53 -15.69 12.93
N PHE A 98 -12.34 -14.95 12.18
CA PHE A 98 -12.10 -13.54 11.87
C PHE A 98 -12.02 -12.69 13.15
N THR A 99 -11.14 -11.69 13.12
CA THR A 99 -10.90 -10.79 14.26
C THR A 99 -11.03 -9.34 13.82
N GLY A 100 -11.77 -8.54 14.56
CA GLY A 100 -11.91 -7.11 14.33
C GLY A 100 -13.10 -6.74 13.44
N THR A 101 -13.01 -5.61 12.78
CA THR A 101 -14.06 -5.06 11.92
C THR A 101 -14.02 -5.70 10.54
N PHE A 102 -15.18 -5.99 9.94
CA PHE A 102 -15.29 -6.74 8.67
C PHE A 102 -14.49 -6.15 7.50
N PHE A 103 -14.23 -4.84 7.49
CA PHE A 103 -13.48 -4.13 6.43
C PHE A 103 -11.98 -3.94 6.74
N ASN A 104 -11.43 -4.64 7.71
CA ASN A 104 -10.03 -4.48 8.16
C ASN A 104 -8.98 -4.70 7.05
N ASP A 105 -9.28 -5.50 6.04
CA ASP A 105 -8.38 -5.78 4.93
C ASP A 105 -7.94 -4.50 4.21
N SER A 106 -8.86 -3.56 4.02
CA SER A 106 -8.61 -2.30 3.32
C SER A 106 -7.54 -1.42 3.99
N ASP A 107 -7.36 -1.55 5.30
CA ASP A 107 -6.33 -0.80 6.02
C ASP A 107 -4.93 -1.29 5.65
N VAL A 108 -4.76 -2.61 5.48
CA VAL A 108 -3.49 -3.20 5.06
C VAL A 108 -3.12 -2.73 3.65
N TYR A 109 -4.07 -2.71 2.72
CA TYR A 109 -3.84 -2.24 1.36
C TYR A 109 -3.39 -0.78 1.30
N LYS A 110 -4.03 0.09 2.09
CA LYS A 110 -3.66 1.52 2.20
C LYS A 110 -2.25 1.72 2.75
N ILE A 111 -1.85 0.88 3.71
CA ILE A 111 -0.50 0.97 4.29
C ILE A 111 0.55 0.50 3.28
N ILE A 112 0.28 -0.57 2.54
CA ILE A 112 1.16 -1.04 1.45
C ILE A 112 1.34 0.08 0.42
N GLU A 113 0.28 0.74 -0.01
CA GLU A 113 0.34 1.87 -0.93
C GLU A 113 1.20 3.02 -0.37
N GLY A 114 0.94 3.42 0.88
CA GLY A 114 1.74 4.47 1.54
C GLY A 114 3.20 4.08 1.72
N THR A 115 3.48 2.81 1.99
CA THR A 115 4.84 2.27 2.11
C THR A 115 5.56 2.28 0.76
N ALA A 116 4.92 1.80 -0.30
CA ALA A 116 5.47 1.80 -1.65
C ALA A 116 5.82 3.22 -2.12
N ASN A 117 4.94 4.19 -1.87
CA ASN A 117 5.21 5.61 -2.14
C ASN A 117 6.41 6.15 -1.35
N SER A 118 6.58 5.73 -0.09
CA SER A 118 7.73 6.12 0.74
C SER A 118 9.03 5.51 0.22
N LEU A 119 9.02 4.21 -0.10
CA LEU A 119 10.19 3.46 -0.59
C LEU A 119 10.70 4.00 -1.93
N GLN A 120 9.83 4.52 -2.78
CA GLN A 120 10.24 5.09 -4.06
C GLN A 120 11.14 6.31 -3.92
N ASN A 121 10.95 7.11 -2.86
CA ASN A 121 11.76 8.30 -2.58
C ASN A 121 12.85 8.06 -1.54
N HIS A 122 12.68 7.06 -0.68
CA HIS A 122 13.57 6.74 0.41
C HIS A 122 13.70 5.22 0.51
N PRO A 123 14.62 4.60 -0.27
CA PRO A 123 14.86 3.17 -0.21
C PRO A 123 15.18 2.69 1.21
N ASP A 124 14.52 1.64 1.64
CA ASP A 124 14.68 0.99 2.93
C ASP A 124 14.52 -0.52 2.75
N PRO A 125 15.62 -1.28 2.62
CA PRO A 125 15.57 -2.70 2.31
C PRO A 125 14.84 -3.55 3.37
N GLU A 126 14.85 -3.14 4.64
CA GLU A 126 14.15 -3.88 5.70
C GLU A 126 12.64 -3.68 5.58
N LEU A 127 12.20 -2.45 5.34
CA LEU A 127 10.80 -2.12 5.13
C LEU A 127 10.27 -2.74 3.83
N GLU A 128 11.08 -2.75 2.76
CA GLU A 128 10.74 -3.39 1.49
C GLU A 128 10.53 -4.89 1.70
N ALA A 129 11.52 -5.60 2.27
CA ALA A 129 11.41 -7.03 2.55
C ALA A 129 10.25 -7.39 3.51
N TYR A 130 9.92 -6.50 4.44
CA TYR A 130 8.76 -6.67 5.29
C TYR A 130 7.46 -6.55 4.48
N THR A 131 7.35 -5.54 3.63
CA THR A 131 6.18 -5.30 2.79
C THR A 131 5.96 -6.45 1.80
N ASP A 132 7.03 -6.97 1.21
CA ASP A 132 6.96 -8.13 0.31
C ASP A 132 6.39 -9.36 1.02
N ARG A 133 6.84 -9.65 2.25
CA ARG A 133 6.25 -10.74 3.05
C ARG A 133 4.75 -10.56 3.31
N VAL A 134 4.30 -9.33 3.52
CA VAL A 134 2.86 -9.05 3.68
C VAL A 134 2.12 -9.26 2.36
N ILE A 135 2.69 -8.86 1.24
CA ILE A 135 2.14 -9.08 -0.10
C ILE A 135 2.02 -10.59 -0.38
N ASP A 136 3.06 -11.36 -0.07
CA ASP A 136 3.04 -12.83 -0.21
C ASP A 136 1.94 -13.47 0.66
N LEU A 137 1.75 -12.97 1.87
CA LEU A 137 0.68 -13.43 2.75
C LEU A 137 -0.71 -13.14 2.18
N ILE A 138 -0.90 -11.96 1.60
CA ILE A 138 -2.14 -11.57 0.92
C ILE A 138 -2.38 -12.46 -0.30
N ALA A 139 -1.34 -12.68 -1.11
CA ALA A 139 -1.43 -13.57 -2.27
C ALA A 139 -1.82 -15.00 -1.87
N ALA A 140 -1.26 -15.51 -0.78
CA ALA A 140 -1.62 -16.82 -0.24
C ALA A 140 -3.07 -16.91 0.30
N ALA A 141 -3.67 -15.78 0.67
CA ALA A 141 -5.06 -15.70 1.13
C ALA A 141 -6.07 -15.54 -0.01
N GLN A 142 -5.61 -15.18 -1.21
CA GLN A 142 -6.46 -15.01 -2.38
C GLN A 142 -6.92 -16.37 -2.92
N TRP A 143 -8.18 -16.46 -3.32
CA TRP A 143 -8.74 -17.66 -3.94
C TRP A 143 -8.32 -17.80 -5.40
N ASP A 144 -8.41 -18.99 -5.96
CA ASP A 144 -8.01 -19.30 -7.33
C ASP A 144 -8.76 -18.47 -8.38
N ASP A 145 -9.99 -18.03 -8.06
CA ASP A 145 -10.81 -17.15 -8.91
C ASP A 145 -10.48 -15.65 -8.73
N GLY A 146 -9.45 -15.33 -7.93
CA GLY A 146 -9.04 -13.96 -7.66
C GLY A 146 -9.76 -13.28 -6.50
N TYR A 147 -10.75 -13.93 -5.87
CA TYR A 147 -11.48 -13.33 -4.76
C TYR A 147 -10.57 -13.13 -3.54
N LEU A 148 -10.64 -11.96 -2.93
CA LEU A 148 -9.85 -11.59 -1.76
C LEU A 148 -10.67 -10.72 -0.80
N PHE A 149 -11.17 -11.35 0.26
CA PHE A 149 -11.82 -10.66 1.38
C PHE A 149 -11.86 -11.59 2.59
N THR A 150 -10.98 -11.37 3.56
CA THR A 150 -10.75 -12.33 4.65
C THR A 150 -11.98 -12.61 5.51
N PHE A 151 -12.90 -11.63 5.62
CA PHE A 151 -14.13 -11.78 6.37
C PHE A 151 -15.03 -12.92 5.86
N TYR A 152 -15.09 -13.13 4.52
CA TYR A 152 -15.85 -14.22 3.91
C TYR A 152 -15.00 -15.43 3.52
N SER A 153 -13.68 -15.28 3.43
CA SER A 153 -12.78 -16.38 3.08
C SER A 153 -12.57 -17.37 4.23
N LEU A 154 -12.91 -17.00 5.47
CA LEU A 154 -12.67 -17.85 6.63
C LEU A 154 -13.69 -19.00 6.75
N PRO A 155 -13.32 -20.19 7.28
CA PRO A 155 -14.07 -21.45 7.17
C PRO A 155 -15.51 -21.45 7.69
N LYS A 156 -15.88 -20.51 8.53
CA LYS A 156 -17.24 -20.40 9.07
C LYS A 156 -18.19 -19.56 8.20
N ARG A 157 -17.67 -18.96 7.14
CA ARG A 157 -18.43 -18.11 6.22
C ARG A 157 -18.70 -18.86 4.92
N ARG A 158 -19.93 -18.74 4.42
CA ARG A 158 -20.30 -19.45 3.20
C ARG A 158 -19.72 -18.74 1.98
N PRO A 159 -19.13 -19.46 1.02
CA PRO A 159 -18.64 -18.86 -0.21
C PRO A 159 -19.71 -18.03 -0.95
N GLU A 160 -20.97 -18.43 -0.84
CA GLU A 160 -22.11 -17.72 -1.44
C GLU A 160 -22.32 -16.32 -0.84
N ALA A 161 -21.87 -16.10 0.41
CA ALA A 161 -21.98 -14.81 1.07
C ALA A 161 -21.03 -13.74 0.50
N ARG A 162 -20.05 -14.13 -0.32
CA ARG A 162 -19.05 -13.21 -0.89
C ARG A 162 -19.66 -12.08 -1.73
N TRP A 163 -20.85 -12.28 -2.26
CA TRP A 163 -21.56 -11.27 -3.05
C TRP A 163 -22.70 -10.59 -2.27
N SER A 164 -22.89 -10.94 -1.01
CA SER A 164 -23.90 -10.29 -0.18
C SER A 164 -23.47 -8.88 0.21
N ASN A 165 -24.44 -8.01 0.40
CA ASN A 165 -24.19 -6.67 0.93
C ASN A 165 -23.69 -6.77 2.37
N VAL A 166 -22.58 -6.10 2.68
CA VAL A 166 -21.95 -6.02 4.01
C VAL A 166 -22.22 -4.68 4.70
N GLY A 167 -22.98 -3.81 4.07
CA GLY A 167 -23.39 -2.50 4.60
C GLY A 167 -24.68 -2.54 5.40
#